data_a327ae2100a395304bab11bada4a46b3
#
_entry.id   a327ae2100a395304bab11bada4a46b3
#
_cell.length_a   1.000
_cell.length_b   1.000
_cell.length_c   1.000
_cell.angle_alpha   90.00
_cell.angle_beta   90.00
_cell.angle_gamma   90.00
#
_symmetry.space_group_name_H-M   'P 1'
#
loop_
_entity.id
_entity.type
_entity.pdbx_description
1 polymer ?
#
loop_
_entity_poly.entity_id
_entity_poly.type
_entity_poly.pdbx_seq_one_letter_code
_entity_poly.pdbx_strand_id
1 'polypeptide(L)' 'GHRVIFMDGGYIVEEGTPAEVFGNPQNPRTQDFLNKVL' A
#
# COMPACT_ATOMS: atom_id res chain seq x y z
N GLY A 1 -14.67 10.08 -1.75
CA GLY A 1 -13.37 9.63 -2.13
C GLY A 1 -13.15 8.15 -1.90
N HIS A 2 -12.10 7.65 -2.47
CA HIS A 2 -11.74 6.25 -2.35
C HIS A 2 -10.55 6.12 -1.41
N ARG A 3 -10.52 5.00 -0.71
CA ARG A 3 -9.48 4.75 0.25
C ARG A 3 -8.98 3.33 0.08
N VAL A 4 -7.67 3.18 0.01
CA VAL A 4 -7.04 1.88 -0.13
C VAL A 4 -6.39 1.52 1.19
N ILE A 5 -6.58 0.29 1.61
CA ILE A 5 -5.96 -0.23 2.83
C ILE A 5 -5.16 -1.47 2.43
N PHE A 6 -3.86 -1.42 2.72
CA PHE A 6 -2.99 -2.57 2.49
C PHE A 6 -2.74 -3.26 3.83
N MET A 7 -3.10 -4.53 3.91
CA MET A 7 -2.97 -5.32 5.12
C MET A 7 -2.04 -6.50 4.89
N ASP A 8 -1.29 -6.84 5.92
CA ASP A 8 -0.38 -7.97 5.87
C ASP A 8 -0.20 -8.52 7.28
N GLY A 9 -0.31 -9.83 7.43
CA GLY A 9 -0.14 -10.50 8.71
C GLY A 9 -1.11 -10.06 9.79
N GLY A 10 -2.30 -9.63 9.39
CA GLY A 10 -3.33 -9.18 10.34
C GLY A 10 -3.19 -7.74 10.76
N TYR A 11 -2.27 -7.01 10.15
CA TYR A 11 -2.03 -5.60 10.48
C TYR A 11 -2.28 -4.72 9.27
N ILE A 12 -2.72 -3.49 9.54
CA ILE A 12 -2.78 -2.47 8.50
C ILE A 12 -1.36 -1.93 8.31
N VAL A 13 -0.83 -2.18 7.11
CA VAL A 13 0.53 -1.75 6.79
C VAL A 13 0.53 -0.32 6.30
N GLU A 14 -0.44 0.00 5.43
CA GLU A 14 -0.52 1.34 4.87
C GLU A 14 -1.95 1.61 4.40
N GLU A 15 -2.38 2.86 4.52
CA GLU A 15 -3.68 3.26 4.00
C GLU A 15 -3.63 4.70 3.49
N GLY A 16 -4.48 4.99 2.53
CA GLY A 16 -4.55 6.33 1.95
C GLY A 16 -5.33 6.29 0.65
N THR A 17 -5.21 7.35 -0.15
CA THR A 17 -5.81 7.37 -1.46
C THR A 17 -5.06 6.42 -2.39
N PRO A 18 -5.70 5.96 -3.50
CA PRO A 18 -4.98 5.11 -4.46
C PRO A 18 -3.69 5.74 -4.97
N ALA A 19 -3.70 7.06 -5.18
CA ALA A 19 -2.51 7.74 -5.65
C ALA A 19 -1.39 7.68 -4.61
N GLU A 20 -1.75 7.75 -3.32
CA GLU A 20 -0.76 7.68 -2.25
C GLU A 20 -0.21 6.27 -2.08
N VAL A 21 -1.09 5.28 -2.03
CA VAL A 21 -0.69 3.90 -1.74
C VAL A 21 0.02 3.27 -2.92
N PHE A 22 -0.47 3.52 -4.14
CA PHE A 22 0.11 2.90 -5.34
C PHE A 22 1.17 3.78 -6.01
N GLY A 23 1.00 5.08 -5.96
CA GLY A 23 1.92 5.99 -6.63
C GLY A 23 3.11 6.41 -5.79
N ASN A 24 2.94 6.46 -4.46
CA ASN A 24 3.98 6.93 -3.56
C ASN A 24 3.90 6.20 -2.22
N PRO A 25 4.04 4.87 -2.23
CA PRO A 25 3.96 4.10 -0.97
C PRO A 25 5.09 4.48 -0.03
N GLN A 26 4.74 4.69 1.24
CA GLN A 26 5.71 5.08 2.25
C GLN A 26 6.29 3.88 3.00
N ASN A 27 5.55 2.79 3.04
CA ASN A 27 5.97 1.61 3.79
C ASN A 27 6.76 0.67 2.88
N PRO A 28 7.95 0.21 3.29
CA PRO A 28 8.74 -0.73 2.49
C PRO A 28 8.00 -2.02 2.13
N ARG A 29 7.10 -2.46 2.97
CA ARG A 29 6.30 -3.66 2.68
C ARG A 29 5.39 -3.43 1.48
N THR A 30 4.75 -2.26 1.44
CA THR A 30 3.91 -1.89 0.32
C THR A 30 4.73 -1.79 -0.96
N GLN A 31 5.89 -1.18 -0.87
CA GLN A 31 6.78 -1.02 -2.00
C GLN A 31 7.22 -2.38 -2.54
N ASP A 32 7.56 -3.30 -1.65
CA ASP A 32 7.97 -4.63 -2.05
C ASP A 32 6.85 -5.40 -2.73
N PHE A 33 5.65 -5.30 -2.17
CA PHE A 33 4.48 -5.96 -2.73
C PHE A 33 4.20 -5.46 -4.15
N LEU A 34 4.22 -4.13 -4.32
CA LEU A 34 3.95 -3.55 -5.63
C LEU A 34 5.03 -3.90 -6.65
N ASN A 35 6.27 -4.01 -6.21
CA ASN A 35 7.37 -4.44 -7.07
C ASN A 35 7.16 -5.85 -7.60
N LYS A 36 6.59 -6.72 -6.79
CA LYS A 36 6.35 -8.11 -7.21
C LYS A 36 5.17 -8.20 -8.16
N VAL A 37 4.19 -7.31 -8.02
CA VAL A 37 3.03 -7.29 -8.90
C VAL A 37 3.37 -6.68 -10.25
N LEU A 38 4.22 -5.68 -10.25
CA LEU A 38 4.64 -5.00 -11.46
C LEU A 38 5.87 -5.64 -12.06
#